data_bea898d05fe386f9cfcbaad10b8a8483
#
_entry.id   bea898d05fe386f9cfcbaad10b8a8483
#
_cell.length_a   1.000
_cell.length_b   1.000
_cell.length_c   1.000
_cell.angle_alpha   90.00
_cell.angle_beta   90.00
_cell.angle_gamma   90.00
#
_symmetry.space_group_name_H-M   'P 1'
#
loop_
_entity.id
_entity.type
_entity.pdbx_description
1 polymer ?
#
loop_
_entity_poly.entity_id
_entity_poly.type
_entity_poly.pdbx_seq_one_letter_code
_entity_poly.pdbx_strand_id
1 'polypeptide(L)'
;MIFCVEDDAAIRKLMIYALNAAGFDAMGFEDGSAFFEALNEQKPQMVMLDIMLPGEDGITILKKLRARSDTRRVPVIMTTAKGEEYDKVIALDLGADDYLAKPFGMLEMVSRVRAVLRRMEPIVPQEACLEAGALVLDSVSHRVLVDGREIPLTLKEYDLLFILMNNRGRAFTRDALLSAVWNDDFMGETRTVDVHIGTLRAKLGACASLIETVRGVGYRMRGDK
;
A
#
# COMPACT_ATOMS: atom_id res chain seq x y z
N MET A 1 2.39 -16.15 4.54
CA MET A 1 3.22 -16.49 3.37
C MET A 1 3.36 -15.27 2.46
N ILE A 2 4.56 -15.01 1.93
CA ILE A 2 4.86 -13.93 0.98
C ILE A 2 5.04 -14.54 -0.41
N PHE A 3 4.39 -13.99 -1.42
CA PHE A 3 4.57 -14.42 -2.80
C PHE A 3 5.56 -13.49 -3.51
N CYS A 4 6.58 -14.05 -4.18
CA CYS A 4 7.60 -13.33 -4.94
C CYS A 4 7.46 -13.67 -6.42
N VAL A 5 7.10 -12.69 -7.25
CA VAL A 5 6.97 -12.86 -8.71
C VAL A 5 8.17 -12.17 -9.35
N GLU A 6 9.09 -12.96 -9.90
CA GLU A 6 10.40 -12.54 -10.41
C GLU A 6 10.86 -13.57 -11.44
N ASP A 7 11.16 -13.17 -12.67
CA ASP A 7 11.56 -14.08 -13.74
C ASP A 7 13.00 -14.60 -13.58
N ASP A 8 13.92 -13.75 -13.04
CA ASP A 8 15.27 -14.19 -12.75
C ASP A 8 15.31 -15.21 -11.61
N ALA A 9 15.64 -16.47 -11.95
CA ALA A 9 15.68 -17.56 -11.00
C ALA A 9 16.71 -17.38 -9.87
N ALA A 10 17.81 -16.65 -10.11
CA ALA A 10 18.82 -16.38 -9.09
C ALA A 10 18.33 -15.34 -8.09
N ILE A 11 17.75 -14.24 -8.59
CA ILE A 11 17.15 -13.20 -7.74
C ILE A 11 15.98 -13.79 -6.95
N ARG A 12 15.08 -14.52 -7.61
CA ARG A 12 13.93 -15.16 -6.97
C ARG A 12 14.34 -16.09 -5.83
N LYS A 13 15.33 -16.97 -6.03
CA LYS A 13 15.87 -17.85 -4.98
C LYS A 13 16.47 -17.07 -3.83
N LEU A 14 17.19 -15.99 -4.11
CA LEU A 14 17.83 -15.17 -3.10
C LEU A 14 16.79 -14.41 -2.26
N MET A 15 15.73 -13.89 -2.88
CA MET A 15 14.59 -13.26 -2.20
C MET A 15 13.92 -14.22 -1.22
N ILE A 16 13.57 -15.43 -1.71
CA ILE A 16 12.95 -16.48 -0.89
C ILE A 16 13.86 -16.88 0.28
N TYR A 17 15.14 -17.09 0.02
CA TYR A 17 16.11 -17.43 1.07
C TYR A 17 16.17 -16.36 2.15
N ALA A 18 16.29 -15.08 1.76
CA ALA A 18 16.37 -13.96 2.69
C ALA A 18 15.10 -13.78 3.52
N LEU A 19 13.91 -13.97 2.91
CA LEU A 19 12.63 -13.90 3.60
C LEU A 19 12.47 -15.03 4.60
N ASN A 20 12.79 -16.27 4.20
CA ASN A 20 12.74 -17.44 5.09
C ASN A 20 13.73 -17.29 6.26
N ALA A 21 14.94 -16.82 6.00
CA ALA A 21 15.92 -16.52 7.05
C ALA A 21 15.47 -15.42 8.02
N ALA A 22 14.60 -14.52 7.57
CA ALA A 22 14.01 -13.46 8.37
C ALA A 22 12.75 -13.89 9.14
N GLY A 23 12.31 -15.17 9.00
CA GLY A 23 11.16 -15.75 9.68
C GLY A 23 9.83 -15.64 8.91
N PHE A 24 9.87 -15.32 7.61
CA PHE A 24 8.69 -15.30 6.76
C PHE A 24 8.65 -16.56 5.90
N ASP A 25 7.48 -17.18 5.76
CA ASP A 25 7.28 -18.17 4.71
C ASP A 25 7.17 -17.46 3.36
N ALA A 26 7.96 -17.88 2.36
CA ALA A 26 7.97 -17.28 1.04
C ALA A 26 7.89 -18.31 -0.08
N MET A 27 7.16 -17.99 -1.14
CA MET A 27 7.02 -18.80 -2.36
C MET A 27 7.30 -17.95 -3.59
N GLY A 28 7.98 -18.49 -4.59
CA GLY A 28 8.39 -17.77 -5.79
C GLY A 28 7.71 -18.28 -7.05
N PHE A 29 7.42 -17.34 -7.95
CA PHE A 29 6.80 -17.59 -9.26
C PHE A 29 7.61 -16.89 -10.35
N GLU A 30 7.74 -17.51 -11.50
CA GLU A 30 8.53 -16.96 -12.60
C GLU A 30 7.73 -16.01 -13.51
N ASP A 31 6.40 -16.09 -13.45
CA ASP A 31 5.49 -15.28 -14.25
C ASP A 31 4.13 -15.09 -13.59
N GLY A 32 3.28 -14.29 -14.24
CA GLY A 32 1.94 -14.02 -13.77
C GLY A 32 1.00 -15.23 -13.81
N SER A 33 1.21 -16.18 -14.73
CA SER A 33 0.34 -17.37 -14.86
C SER A 33 0.49 -18.27 -13.66
N ALA A 34 1.72 -18.67 -13.33
CA ALA A 34 2.03 -19.48 -12.15
C ALA A 34 1.59 -18.80 -10.85
N PHE A 35 1.77 -17.46 -10.78
CA PHE A 35 1.32 -16.66 -9.66
C PHE A 35 -0.20 -16.69 -9.48
N PHE A 36 -0.99 -16.49 -10.56
CA PHE A 36 -2.46 -16.50 -10.45
C PHE A 36 -3.03 -17.90 -10.17
N GLU A 37 -2.38 -18.97 -10.64
CA GLU A 37 -2.74 -20.33 -10.26
C GLU A 37 -2.60 -20.56 -8.76
N ALA A 38 -1.46 -20.21 -8.19
CA ALA A 38 -1.21 -20.32 -6.75
C ALA A 38 -2.15 -19.41 -5.94
N LEU A 39 -2.49 -18.23 -6.45
CA LEU A 39 -3.39 -17.28 -5.80
C LEU A 39 -4.83 -17.83 -5.65
N ASN A 40 -5.26 -18.73 -6.52
CA ASN A 40 -6.55 -19.39 -6.41
C ASN A 40 -6.58 -20.45 -5.29
N GLU A 41 -5.44 -21.03 -4.97
CA GLU A 41 -5.31 -22.05 -3.92
C GLU A 41 -5.03 -21.43 -2.54
N GLN A 42 -4.18 -20.40 -2.50
CA GLN A 42 -3.74 -19.76 -1.26
C GLN A 42 -3.61 -18.25 -1.40
N LYS A 43 -4.12 -17.52 -0.40
CA LYS A 43 -3.96 -16.06 -0.34
C LYS A 43 -2.63 -15.70 0.33
N PRO A 44 -1.78 -14.89 -0.31
CA PRO A 44 -0.58 -14.39 0.31
C PRO A 44 -0.90 -13.29 1.32
N GLN A 45 -0.03 -13.15 2.30
CA GLN A 45 0.00 -12.04 3.24
C GLN A 45 0.55 -10.76 2.59
N MET A 46 1.41 -10.92 1.56
CA MET A 46 2.02 -9.86 0.79
C MET A 46 2.51 -10.42 -0.55
N VAL A 47 2.61 -9.55 -1.55
CA VAL A 47 3.21 -9.86 -2.85
C VAL A 47 4.42 -8.95 -3.07
N MET A 48 5.55 -9.52 -3.46
CA MET A 48 6.65 -8.83 -4.11
C MET A 48 6.55 -9.08 -5.60
N LEU A 49 6.51 -8.04 -6.42
CA LEU A 49 6.14 -8.13 -7.83
C LEU A 49 7.10 -7.35 -8.71
N ASP A 50 7.82 -8.05 -9.57
CA ASP A 50 8.63 -7.37 -10.59
C ASP A 50 7.75 -6.69 -11.62
N ILE A 51 8.15 -5.48 -12.03
CA ILE A 51 7.50 -4.77 -13.14
C ILE A 51 7.83 -5.45 -14.47
N MET A 52 9.09 -5.86 -14.66
CA MET A 52 9.61 -6.37 -15.92
C MET A 52 9.47 -7.89 -15.99
N LEU A 53 8.25 -8.40 -16.07
CA LEU A 53 7.99 -9.83 -16.22
C LEU A 53 7.76 -10.20 -17.70
N PRO A 54 8.14 -11.40 -18.13
CA PRO A 54 7.85 -11.89 -19.47
C PRO A 54 6.35 -12.19 -19.63
N GLY A 55 5.81 -11.84 -20.77
CA GLY A 55 4.40 -12.06 -21.12
C GLY A 55 3.48 -10.99 -20.54
N GLU A 56 3.09 -11.08 -19.29
CA GLU A 56 2.27 -10.08 -18.62
C GLU A 56 3.11 -9.26 -17.62
N ASP A 57 3.21 -7.94 -17.85
CA ASP A 57 3.98 -7.05 -16.98
C ASP A 57 3.37 -6.90 -15.57
N GLY A 58 4.23 -6.55 -14.59
CA GLY A 58 3.81 -6.43 -13.19
C GLY A 58 2.77 -5.33 -12.94
N ILE A 59 2.73 -4.28 -13.75
CA ILE A 59 1.70 -3.22 -13.64
C ILE A 59 0.32 -3.79 -13.99
N THR A 60 0.25 -4.62 -15.03
CA THR A 60 -0.99 -5.30 -15.41
C THR A 60 -1.44 -6.31 -14.35
N ILE A 61 -0.51 -7.06 -13.76
CA ILE A 61 -0.78 -7.96 -12.64
C ILE A 61 -1.30 -7.18 -11.43
N LEU A 62 -0.68 -6.04 -11.09
CA LEU A 62 -1.13 -5.17 -10.00
C LEU A 62 -2.58 -4.69 -10.22
N LYS A 63 -2.91 -4.22 -11.43
CA LYS A 63 -4.29 -3.82 -11.78
C LYS A 63 -5.28 -4.95 -11.56
N LYS A 64 -4.95 -6.18 -11.97
CA LYS A 64 -5.80 -7.35 -11.74
C LYS A 64 -5.98 -7.65 -10.26
N LEU A 65 -4.91 -7.58 -9.47
CA LEU A 65 -4.98 -7.75 -8.01
C LEU A 65 -5.91 -6.70 -7.36
N ARG A 66 -5.84 -5.45 -7.77
CA ARG A 66 -6.68 -4.36 -7.23
C ARG A 66 -8.13 -4.43 -7.68
N ALA A 67 -8.40 -5.02 -8.86
CA ALA A 67 -9.76 -5.24 -9.37
C ALA A 67 -10.51 -6.37 -8.65
N ARG A 68 -9.82 -7.36 -8.07
CA ARG A 68 -10.43 -8.49 -7.39
C ARG A 68 -10.76 -8.14 -5.93
N SER A 69 -11.97 -8.44 -5.50
CA SER A 69 -12.45 -8.17 -4.13
C SER A 69 -11.66 -8.89 -3.05
N ASP A 70 -11.10 -10.05 -3.36
CA ASP A 70 -10.37 -10.93 -2.43
C ASP A 70 -8.88 -10.60 -2.30
N THR A 71 -8.29 -9.86 -3.25
CA THR A 71 -6.86 -9.50 -3.27
C THR A 71 -6.57 -8.00 -3.26
N ARG A 72 -7.58 -7.15 -3.45
CA ARG A 72 -7.39 -5.69 -3.51
C ARG A 72 -6.71 -5.08 -2.29
N ARG A 73 -6.77 -5.75 -1.12
CA ARG A 73 -6.15 -5.31 0.13
C ARG A 73 -4.81 -5.99 0.40
N VAL A 74 -4.40 -6.95 -0.41
CA VAL A 74 -3.10 -7.61 -0.25
C VAL A 74 -2.01 -6.59 -0.53
N PRO A 75 -1.08 -6.34 0.40
CA PRO A 75 0.02 -5.41 0.18
C PRO A 75 0.91 -5.89 -0.96
N VAL A 76 1.36 -4.93 -1.78
CA VAL A 76 2.23 -5.19 -2.92
C VAL A 76 3.45 -4.27 -2.88
N ILE A 77 4.64 -4.85 -2.83
CA ILE A 77 5.91 -4.15 -3.06
C ILE A 77 6.33 -4.43 -4.51
N MET A 78 6.45 -3.35 -5.32
CA MET A 78 6.94 -3.49 -6.68
C MET A 78 8.47 -3.50 -6.70
N THR A 79 9.08 -4.40 -7.51
CA THR A 79 10.50 -4.33 -7.82
C THR A 79 10.71 -3.80 -9.25
N THR A 80 11.64 -2.89 -9.45
CA THR A 80 11.83 -2.20 -10.74
C THR A 80 13.30 -1.92 -11.02
N ALA A 81 13.68 -1.83 -12.30
CA ALA A 81 15.01 -1.38 -12.69
C ALA A 81 15.26 0.08 -12.26
N LYS A 82 16.51 0.39 -11.91
CA LYS A 82 16.91 1.74 -11.51
C LYS A 82 16.81 2.70 -12.70
N GLY A 83 16.00 3.75 -12.58
CA GLY A 83 15.92 4.83 -13.60
C GLY A 83 14.53 5.08 -14.17
N GLU A 84 13.57 4.21 -13.98
CA GLU A 84 12.20 4.39 -14.47
C GLU A 84 11.32 5.07 -13.40
N GLU A 85 11.53 6.39 -13.25
CA GLU A 85 10.73 7.20 -12.32
C GLU A 85 9.25 7.21 -12.68
N TYR A 86 8.94 7.08 -13.96
CA TYR A 86 7.59 7.01 -14.50
C TYR A 86 6.84 5.75 -14.00
N ASP A 87 7.49 4.58 -14.00
CA ASP A 87 6.87 3.33 -13.57
C ASP A 87 6.61 3.31 -12.05
N LYS A 88 7.46 3.98 -11.27
CA LYS A 88 7.25 4.13 -9.83
C LYS A 88 5.98 4.93 -9.53
N VAL A 89 5.78 6.05 -10.22
CA VAL A 89 4.60 6.90 -10.06
C VAL A 89 3.35 6.13 -10.45
N ILE A 90 3.35 5.45 -11.61
CA ILE A 90 2.22 4.64 -12.06
C ILE A 90 1.89 3.51 -11.07
N ALA A 91 2.90 2.79 -10.58
CA ALA A 91 2.69 1.69 -9.65
C ALA A 91 2.05 2.17 -8.34
N LEU A 92 2.50 3.31 -7.81
CA LEU A 92 1.93 3.92 -6.60
C LEU A 92 0.50 4.43 -6.85
N ASP A 93 0.24 5.07 -7.97
CA ASP A 93 -1.10 5.54 -8.36
C ASP A 93 -2.09 4.37 -8.52
N LEU A 94 -1.61 3.21 -8.94
CA LEU A 94 -2.38 1.98 -9.04
C LEU A 94 -2.54 1.25 -7.70
N GLY A 95 -1.95 1.78 -6.63
CA GLY A 95 -2.11 1.27 -5.27
C GLY A 95 -1.05 0.26 -4.85
N ALA A 96 0.17 0.31 -5.39
CA ALA A 96 1.32 -0.36 -4.78
C ALA A 96 1.62 0.28 -3.41
N ASP A 97 2.04 -0.54 -2.44
CA ASP A 97 2.27 -0.10 -1.07
C ASP A 97 3.69 0.40 -0.83
N ASP A 98 4.64 -0.09 -1.63
CA ASP A 98 6.02 0.36 -1.67
C ASP A 98 6.68 -0.07 -2.99
N TYR A 99 7.90 0.43 -3.26
CA TYR A 99 8.72 -0.03 -4.38
C TYR A 99 10.17 -0.24 -3.92
N LEU A 100 10.90 -1.08 -4.67
CA LEU A 100 12.28 -1.43 -4.42
C LEU A 100 13.06 -1.42 -5.73
N ALA A 101 14.03 -0.50 -5.86
CA ALA A 101 14.82 -0.36 -7.10
C ALA A 101 15.93 -1.40 -7.18
N LYS A 102 16.01 -2.14 -8.28
CA LYS A 102 17.13 -3.06 -8.60
C LYS A 102 18.38 -2.28 -9.03
N PRO A 103 19.59 -2.68 -8.59
CA PRO A 103 19.86 -3.76 -7.64
C PRO A 103 19.58 -3.33 -6.20
N PHE A 104 18.96 -4.21 -5.41
CA PHE A 104 18.65 -3.95 -4.00
C PHE A 104 19.36 -4.93 -3.07
N GLY A 105 19.63 -4.47 -1.85
CA GLY A 105 20.15 -5.32 -0.79
C GLY A 105 19.07 -6.20 -0.15
N MET A 106 19.39 -7.46 0.17
CA MET A 106 18.41 -8.36 0.82
C MET A 106 17.96 -7.84 2.19
N LEU A 107 18.83 -7.15 2.92
CA LEU A 107 18.47 -6.53 4.20
C LEU A 107 17.48 -5.36 4.01
N GLU A 108 17.65 -4.56 2.96
CA GLU A 108 16.71 -3.50 2.60
C GLU A 108 15.34 -4.10 2.26
N MET A 109 15.32 -5.12 1.40
CA MET A 109 14.11 -5.84 1.03
C MET A 109 13.35 -6.34 2.26
N VAL A 110 14.02 -7.06 3.17
CA VAL A 110 13.42 -7.58 4.40
C VAL A 110 12.91 -6.45 5.31
N SER A 111 13.64 -5.34 5.40
CA SER A 111 13.23 -4.18 6.20
C SER A 111 11.95 -3.54 5.66
N ARG A 112 11.82 -3.42 4.33
CA ARG A 112 10.60 -2.91 3.67
C ARG A 112 9.41 -3.85 3.86
N VAL A 113 9.63 -5.15 3.71
CA VAL A 113 8.61 -6.18 3.98
C VAL A 113 8.09 -6.06 5.42
N ARG A 114 8.98 -5.98 6.41
CA ARG A 114 8.58 -5.78 7.81
C ARG A 114 7.83 -4.48 8.02
N ALA A 115 8.26 -3.40 7.41
CA ALA A 115 7.61 -2.09 7.53
C ALA A 115 6.20 -2.10 6.95
N VAL A 116 5.98 -2.72 5.80
CA VAL A 116 4.65 -2.85 5.19
C VAL A 116 3.76 -3.77 6.03
N LEU A 117 4.25 -4.94 6.47
CA LEU A 117 3.47 -5.88 7.29
C LEU A 117 3.12 -5.32 8.68
N ARG A 118 4.03 -4.56 9.33
CA ARG A 118 3.75 -3.91 10.61
C ARG A 118 2.57 -2.94 10.54
N ARG A 119 2.34 -2.30 9.39
CA ARG A 119 1.18 -1.44 9.18
C ARG A 119 -0.13 -2.22 9.07
N MET A 120 -0.05 -3.52 8.75
CA MET A 120 -1.19 -4.44 8.75
C MET A 120 -1.53 -4.95 10.16
N GLU A 121 -0.58 -4.86 11.11
CA GLU A 121 -0.89 -5.16 12.50
C GLU A 121 -1.82 -4.06 13.01
N PRO A 122 -2.94 -4.43 13.65
CA PRO A 122 -3.85 -3.43 14.21
C PRO A 122 -3.05 -2.58 15.20
N ILE A 123 -2.84 -1.30 14.88
CA ILE A 123 -2.54 -0.33 15.93
C ILE A 123 -3.75 -0.43 16.85
N VAL A 124 -3.58 -0.95 18.09
CA VAL A 124 -4.66 -0.99 19.06
C VAL A 124 -5.11 0.45 19.29
N PRO A 125 -6.21 0.91 18.69
CA PRO A 125 -6.63 2.28 18.82
C PRO A 125 -7.25 2.46 20.20
N GLN A 126 -7.15 3.65 20.75
CA GLN A 126 -7.96 4.03 21.92
C GLN A 126 -9.47 3.92 21.66
N GLU A 127 -9.88 3.95 20.39
CA GLU A 127 -11.27 3.71 19.94
C GLU A 127 -11.28 2.73 18.76
N ALA A 128 -12.07 1.66 18.85
CA ALA A 128 -12.18 0.64 17.81
C ALA A 128 -12.78 1.17 16.50
N CYS A 129 -13.59 2.24 16.58
CA CYS A 129 -14.22 2.92 15.46
C CYS A 129 -13.99 4.43 15.54
N LEU A 130 -13.50 5.01 14.44
CA LEU A 130 -13.41 6.45 14.27
C LEU A 130 -14.58 6.91 13.39
N GLU A 131 -15.36 7.88 13.87
CA GLU A 131 -16.54 8.38 13.15
C GLU A 131 -16.41 9.86 12.84
N ALA A 132 -16.74 10.26 11.61
CA ALA A 132 -16.84 11.65 11.18
C ALA A 132 -18.10 11.85 10.32
N GLY A 133 -19.22 12.14 10.97
CA GLY A 133 -20.53 12.19 10.31
C GLY A 133 -20.88 10.82 9.69
N ALA A 134 -21.08 10.77 8.36
CA ALA A 134 -21.39 9.54 7.65
C ALA A 134 -20.18 8.64 7.38
N LEU A 135 -18.97 9.10 7.67
CA LEU A 135 -17.71 8.36 7.48
C LEU A 135 -17.37 7.59 8.76
N VAL A 136 -17.24 6.27 8.65
CA VAL A 136 -16.85 5.37 9.74
C VAL A 136 -15.62 4.57 9.31
N LEU A 137 -14.59 4.56 10.15
CA LEU A 137 -13.40 3.74 9.99
C LEU A 137 -13.30 2.78 11.16
N ASP A 138 -13.49 1.48 10.89
CA ASP A 138 -13.27 0.40 11.83
C ASP A 138 -11.81 -0.05 11.74
N SER A 139 -11.06 0.23 12.79
CA SER A 139 -9.62 -0.06 12.86
C SER A 139 -9.32 -1.52 13.14
N VAL A 140 -10.27 -2.28 13.71
CA VAL A 140 -10.10 -3.70 14.01
C VAL A 140 -10.30 -4.54 12.76
N SER A 141 -11.35 -4.24 11.98
CA SER A 141 -11.63 -4.95 10.73
C SER A 141 -10.98 -4.32 9.50
N HIS A 142 -10.26 -3.19 9.65
CA HIS A 142 -9.70 -2.38 8.54
C HIS A 142 -10.73 -2.02 7.46
N ARG A 143 -11.95 -1.69 7.89
CA ARG A 143 -13.05 -1.32 7.02
C ARG A 143 -13.34 0.17 7.07
N VAL A 144 -13.72 0.71 5.94
CA VAL A 144 -14.21 2.09 5.84
C VAL A 144 -15.60 2.08 5.24
N LEU A 145 -16.53 2.77 5.88
CA LEU A 145 -17.90 2.91 5.43
C LEU A 145 -18.23 4.40 5.22
N VAL A 146 -19.01 4.69 4.18
CA VAL A 146 -19.67 5.98 3.96
C VAL A 146 -21.17 5.72 3.81
N ASP A 147 -21.98 6.36 4.63
CA ASP A 147 -23.43 6.11 4.70
C ASP A 147 -23.77 4.61 4.85
N GLY A 148 -22.98 3.89 5.68
CA GLY A 148 -23.15 2.46 5.95
C GLY A 148 -22.70 1.53 4.80
N ARG A 149 -22.18 2.06 3.68
CA ARG A 149 -21.66 1.27 2.55
C ARG A 149 -20.14 1.18 2.61
N GLU A 150 -19.61 -0.03 2.50
CA GLU A 150 -18.17 -0.26 2.50
C GLU A 150 -17.50 0.33 1.25
N ILE A 151 -16.42 1.09 1.48
CA ILE A 151 -15.58 1.69 0.43
C ILE A 151 -14.26 0.94 0.36
N PRO A 152 -13.89 0.43 -0.83
CA PRO A 152 -12.62 -0.29 -0.99
C PRO A 152 -11.45 0.69 -1.06
N LEU A 153 -10.63 0.72 -0.01
CA LEU A 153 -9.38 1.47 0.01
C LEU A 153 -8.17 0.55 -0.18
N THR A 154 -7.09 1.09 -0.76
CA THR A 154 -5.76 0.48 -0.67
C THR A 154 -5.20 0.70 0.72
N LEU A 155 -4.12 -0.01 1.10
CA LEU A 155 -3.49 0.16 2.40
C LEU A 155 -3.05 1.62 2.63
N LYS A 156 -2.42 2.26 1.63
CA LYS A 156 -1.96 3.66 1.73
C LYS A 156 -3.10 4.67 1.88
N GLU A 157 -4.19 4.47 1.17
CA GLU A 157 -5.39 5.29 1.32
C GLU A 157 -6.01 5.12 2.71
N TYR A 158 -6.03 3.88 3.21
CA TYR A 158 -6.50 3.59 4.56
C TYR A 158 -5.61 4.25 5.62
N ASP A 159 -4.28 4.09 5.54
CA ASP A 159 -3.33 4.67 6.47
C ASP A 159 -3.42 6.20 6.51
N LEU A 160 -3.52 6.84 5.34
CA LEU A 160 -3.74 8.30 5.25
C LEU A 160 -5.04 8.71 5.94
N LEU A 161 -6.13 8.01 5.65
CA LEU A 161 -7.43 8.31 6.25
C LEU A 161 -7.39 8.10 7.76
N PHE A 162 -6.79 7.00 8.24
CA PHE A 162 -6.66 6.69 9.66
C PHE A 162 -5.88 7.77 10.41
N ILE A 163 -4.71 8.18 9.89
CA ILE A 163 -3.90 9.25 10.51
C ILE A 163 -4.69 10.54 10.61
N LEU A 164 -5.40 10.91 9.56
CA LEU A 164 -6.18 12.14 9.52
C LEU A 164 -7.40 12.09 10.46
N MET A 165 -8.12 10.96 10.49
CA MET A 165 -9.28 10.76 11.36
C MET A 165 -8.90 10.65 12.83
N ASN A 166 -7.79 10.02 13.15
CA ASN A 166 -7.29 9.89 14.51
C ASN A 166 -6.74 11.22 15.09
N ASN A 167 -6.52 12.22 14.22
CA ASN A 167 -5.97 13.53 14.59
C ASN A 167 -6.80 14.69 14.02
N ARG A 168 -8.11 14.66 14.21
CA ARG A 168 -9.01 15.69 13.67
C ARG A 168 -8.61 17.09 14.09
N GLY A 169 -8.78 18.03 13.19
CA GLY A 169 -8.43 19.45 13.40
C GLY A 169 -6.94 19.77 13.28
N ARG A 170 -6.06 18.75 13.37
CA ARG A 170 -4.61 18.92 13.21
C ARG A 170 -4.22 18.92 11.74
N ALA A 171 -3.46 19.93 11.31
CA ALA A 171 -2.86 19.96 9.97
C ALA A 171 -1.54 19.18 9.96
N PHE A 172 -1.38 18.34 8.95
CA PHE A 172 -0.14 17.59 8.67
C PHE A 172 0.52 18.17 7.43
N THR A 173 1.85 18.28 7.45
CA THR A 173 2.62 18.59 6.24
C THR A 173 2.65 17.37 5.34
N ARG A 174 2.94 17.59 4.04
CA ARG A 174 3.11 16.49 3.08
C ARG A 174 4.25 15.55 3.49
N ASP A 175 5.35 16.12 3.95
CA ASP A 175 6.50 15.34 4.45
C ASP A 175 6.11 14.48 5.66
N ALA A 176 5.38 15.04 6.63
CA ALA A 176 4.93 14.29 7.80
C ALA A 176 3.98 13.14 7.43
N LEU A 177 3.08 13.34 6.45
CA LEU A 177 2.22 12.26 5.95
C LEU A 177 3.01 11.23 5.15
N LEU A 178 3.99 11.69 4.35
CA LEU A 178 4.87 10.80 3.59
C LEU A 178 5.65 9.89 4.54
N SER A 179 6.37 10.45 5.51
CA SER A 179 7.13 9.68 6.50
C SER A 179 6.24 8.74 7.31
N ALA A 180 5.06 9.19 7.74
CA ALA A 180 4.15 8.37 8.54
C ALA A 180 3.55 7.19 7.78
N VAL A 181 3.30 7.33 6.47
CA VAL A 181 2.64 6.32 5.64
C VAL A 181 3.62 5.52 4.80
N TRP A 182 4.73 6.10 4.34
CA TRP A 182 5.71 5.46 3.45
C TRP A 182 7.08 5.19 4.09
N ASN A 183 7.36 5.65 5.29
CA ASN A 183 8.63 5.67 6.04
C ASN A 183 9.62 6.76 5.59
N ASP A 184 10.57 7.07 6.51
CA ASP A 184 11.61 8.09 6.27
C ASP A 184 12.61 7.71 5.16
N ASP A 185 12.76 6.41 4.87
CA ASP A 185 13.61 5.91 3.76
C ASP A 185 12.95 5.97 2.39
N PHE A 186 11.70 6.44 2.32
CA PHE A 186 10.99 6.57 1.05
C PHE A 186 11.56 7.74 0.24
N MET A 187 12.32 7.44 -0.79
CA MET A 187 12.95 8.40 -1.70
C MET A 187 11.96 9.07 -2.69
N GLY A 188 10.66 8.89 -2.49
CA GLY A 188 9.63 9.48 -3.33
C GLY A 188 9.34 10.94 -2.99
N GLU A 189 8.80 11.67 -3.95
CA GLU A 189 8.39 13.06 -3.77
C GLU A 189 7.12 13.17 -2.91
N THR A 190 6.97 14.28 -2.20
CA THR A 190 5.76 14.64 -1.44
C THR A 190 4.50 14.69 -2.30
N ARG A 191 4.66 14.79 -3.62
CA ARG A 191 3.58 14.72 -4.61
C ARG A 191 2.82 13.39 -4.58
N THR A 192 3.46 12.31 -4.13
CA THR A 192 2.81 11.00 -3.89
C THR A 192 1.64 11.12 -2.92
N VAL A 193 1.77 11.95 -1.88
CA VAL A 193 0.68 12.19 -0.93
C VAL A 193 -0.51 12.86 -1.63
N ASP A 194 -0.25 13.85 -2.50
CA ASP A 194 -1.31 14.59 -3.20
C ASP A 194 -2.14 13.65 -4.09
N VAL A 195 -1.50 12.72 -4.79
CA VAL A 195 -2.15 11.73 -5.64
C VAL A 195 -3.06 10.83 -4.80
N HIS A 196 -2.54 10.24 -3.72
CA HIS A 196 -3.33 9.36 -2.86
C HIS A 196 -4.48 10.10 -2.15
N ILE A 197 -4.30 11.35 -1.77
CA ILE A 197 -5.41 12.18 -1.27
C ILE A 197 -6.44 12.44 -2.36
N GLY A 198 -6.02 12.63 -3.60
CA GLY A 198 -6.93 12.79 -4.74
C GLY A 198 -7.80 11.54 -4.96
N THR A 199 -7.19 10.36 -5.03
CA THR A 199 -7.90 9.08 -5.19
C THR A 199 -8.77 8.76 -3.97
N LEU A 200 -8.27 9.01 -2.77
CA LEU A 200 -9.04 8.84 -1.53
C LEU A 200 -10.31 9.71 -1.53
N ARG A 201 -10.19 11.01 -1.86
CA ARG A 201 -11.35 11.90 -1.97
C ARG A 201 -12.37 11.40 -3.00
N ALA A 202 -11.92 10.93 -4.16
CA ALA A 202 -12.80 10.39 -5.18
C ALA A 202 -13.60 9.19 -4.66
N LYS A 203 -12.97 8.31 -3.87
CA LYS A 203 -13.62 7.14 -3.26
C LYS A 203 -14.56 7.52 -2.11
N LEU A 204 -14.24 8.54 -1.32
CA LEU A 204 -15.08 9.01 -0.21
C LEU A 204 -16.33 9.76 -0.67
N GLY A 205 -16.41 10.19 -1.92
CA GLY A 205 -17.62 10.80 -2.49
C GLY A 205 -18.13 11.99 -1.66
N ALA A 206 -19.32 11.86 -1.06
CA ALA A 206 -19.93 12.91 -0.24
C ALA A 206 -19.07 13.33 0.97
N CYS A 207 -18.26 12.41 1.51
CA CYS A 207 -17.37 12.67 2.65
C CYS A 207 -16.01 13.26 2.23
N ALA A 208 -15.74 13.46 0.94
CA ALA A 208 -14.47 14.02 0.44
C ALA A 208 -14.12 15.38 1.06
N SER A 209 -15.13 16.22 1.34
CA SER A 209 -14.95 17.56 1.93
C SER A 209 -14.47 17.54 3.38
N LEU A 210 -14.49 16.38 4.04
CA LEU A 210 -13.92 16.22 5.39
C LEU A 210 -12.39 16.30 5.37
N ILE A 211 -11.75 15.93 4.27
CA ILE A 211 -10.31 16.11 4.07
C ILE A 211 -10.08 17.49 3.46
N GLU A 212 -9.57 18.41 4.25
CA GLU A 212 -9.30 19.79 3.84
C GLU A 212 -7.85 19.95 3.38
N THR A 213 -7.63 20.75 2.33
CA THR A 213 -6.29 21.19 1.93
C THR A 213 -5.92 22.46 2.68
N VAL A 214 -4.85 22.40 3.46
CA VAL A 214 -4.29 23.57 4.14
C VAL A 214 -3.20 24.15 3.23
N ARG A 215 -3.49 25.30 2.57
CA ARG A 215 -2.58 25.90 1.58
C ARG A 215 -1.20 26.16 2.19
N GLY A 216 -0.15 25.79 1.46
CA GLY A 216 1.24 25.94 1.90
C GLY A 216 1.69 24.97 2.99
N VAL A 217 0.79 24.11 3.53
CA VAL A 217 1.11 23.13 4.58
C VAL A 217 0.88 21.69 4.07
N GLY A 218 -0.35 21.29 3.83
CA GLY A 218 -0.69 19.92 3.47
C GLY A 218 -2.18 19.63 3.67
N TYR A 219 -2.51 18.67 4.54
CA TYR A 219 -3.87 18.17 4.69
C TYR A 219 -4.31 18.06 6.16
N ARG A 220 -5.61 18.14 6.36
CA ARG A 220 -6.25 18.03 7.67
C ARG A 220 -7.61 17.35 7.54
N MET A 221 -8.00 16.52 8.49
CA MET A 221 -9.39 16.13 8.69
C MET A 221 -10.11 17.26 9.42
N ARG A 222 -11.29 17.65 8.95
CA ARG A 222 -12.14 18.63 9.62
C ARG A 222 -12.40 18.19 11.06
N GLY A 223 -12.18 19.08 12.03
CA GLY A 223 -12.55 18.85 13.42
C GLY A 223 -14.06 18.96 13.61
N ASP A 224 -14.57 18.35 14.66
CA ASP A 224 -15.93 18.58 15.13
C ASP A 224 -16.04 20.05 15.59
N LYS A 225 -17.14 20.72 15.24
CA LYS A 225 -17.42 22.07 15.73
C LYS A 225 -17.95 22.02 17.14
#